data_30fb79b091c0ca195f1fb0cdff9d24ba
#
_entry.id   30fb79b091c0ca195f1fb0cdff9d24ba
#
_cell.length_a   1.000
_cell.length_b   1.000
_cell.length_c   1.000
_cell.angle_alpha   90.00
_cell.angle_beta   90.00
_cell.angle_gamma   90.00
#
_symmetry.space_group_name_H-M   'P 1'
#
loop_
_entity.id
_entity.type
_entity.pdbx_description
1 polymer ?
#
loop_
_entity_poly.entity_id
_entity_poly.type
_entity_poly.pdbx_seq_one_letter_code
_entity_poly.pdbx_strand_id
1 'polypeptide(L)'
;MNIVVLGSGGWGTAAAMLLSDNGHTVALWSHDPKKAEFLDKTRENPLLKGVRIPERIAVTSDLAVLQNAEMAVFASPSFALRSVAHEAAPHLKKGTLLVSLTKGIERGMHLRMSEIIAQECGEGYRIAVLSGPSHAEEVARRLPTGCVAASADQASAEAVQRAFMNEVFRVYTHDDVVGVELAGALKNVAALCCGISDGCGMGDNTRALLITRALSEISRLAECMGGRKETLAGLAGMGDLIVTCTSMHSRNHRAGILIGQGKSAQEAMDEVGAVVEGYYAARSAHELAQRYAVEMPISTAVYEVLYEGKSAAPLIGVLMSRTPKKESDCSWL
;
A
#
# COMPACT_ATOMS: atom_id res chain seq x y z
N MET A 1 21.59 3.81 12.71
CA MET A 1 20.75 5.00 12.49
C MET A 1 19.67 5.07 13.55
N ASN A 2 19.23 6.28 13.89
CA ASN A 2 18.03 6.51 14.68
C ASN A 2 16.83 6.61 13.72
N ILE A 3 15.89 5.67 13.82
CA ILE A 3 14.73 5.57 12.91
C ILE A 3 13.45 5.64 13.72
N VAL A 4 12.51 6.47 13.29
CA VAL A 4 11.17 6.54 13.88
C VAL A 4 10.15 6.01 12.87
N VAL A 5 9.35 5.02 13.27
CA VAL A 5 8.26 4.49 12.47
C VAL A 5 6.94 5.11 12.96
N LEU A 6 6.32 5.91 12.12
CA LEU A 6 5.07 6.62 12.38
C LEU A 6 3.87 5.77 11.94
N GLY A 7 3.29 5.06 12.90
CA GLY A 7 2.15 4.17 12.68
C GLY A 7 2.36 2.77 13.24
N SER A 8 1.63 2.43 14.29
CA SER A 8 1.67 1.15 15.00
C SER A 8 0.65 0.12 14.46
N GLY A 9 0.35 0.17 13.17
CA GLY A 9 -0.38 -0.88 12.46
C GLY A 9 0.44 -2.16 12.30
N GLY A 10 -0.14 -3.21 11.70
CA GLY A 10 0.61 -4.45 11.45
C GLY A 10 1.89 -4.20 10.66
N TRP A 11 1.80 -3.50 9.52
CA TRP A 11 2.96 -3.22 8.67
C TRP A 11 4.00 -2.31 9.36
N GLY A 12 3.57 -1.23 10.04
CA GLY A 12 4.50 -0.37 10.76
C GLY A 12 5.24 -1.11 11.87
N THR A 13 4.55 -2.00 12.62
CA THR A 13 5.19 -2.85 13.63
C THR A 13 6.18 -3.83 13.00
N ALA A 14 5.82 -4.51 11.91
CA ALA A 14 6.72 -5.42 11.21
C ALA A 14 7.95 -4.70 10.65
N ALA A 15 7.78 -3.50 10.09
CA ALA A 15 8.88 -2.66 9.61
C ALA A 15 9.80 -2.20 10.75
N ALA A 16 9.24 -1.81 11.90
CA ALA A 16 10.04 -1.44 13.07
C ALA A 16 10.88 -2.64 13.58
N MET A 17 10.30 -3.83 13.59
CA MET A 17 11.03 -5.06 13.95
C MET A 17 12.16 -5.36 12.96
N LEU A 18 11.89 -5.30 11.66
CA LEU A 18 12.88 -5.50 10.60
C LEU A 18 14.06 -4.52 10.73
N LEU A 19 13.77 -3.23 10.90
CA LEU A 19 14.79 -2.20 11.07
C LEU A 19 15.61 -2.41 12.36
N SER A 20 14.95 -2.83 13.44
CA SER A 20 15.62 -3.17 14.69
C SER A 20 16.51 -4.41 14.56
N ASP A 21 16.08 -5.43 13.80
CA ASP A 21 16.89 -6.62 13.49
C ASP A 21 18.14 -6.27 12.67
N ASN A 22 18.06 -5.21 11.85
CA ASN A 22 19.19 -4.67 11.09
C ASN A 22 20.14 -3.81 11.95
N GLY A 23 19.95 -3.75 13.27
CA GLY A 23 20.84 -3.05 14.19
C GLY A 23 20.59 -1.55 14.32
N HIS A 24 19.43 -1.06 13.88
CA HIS A 24 19.06 0.34 14.05
C HIS A 24 18.42 0.59 15.42
N THR A 25 18.57 1.80 15.95
CA THR A 25 17.79 2.28 17.10
C THR A 25 16.43 2.71 16.61
N VAL A 26 15.37 2.01 17.02
CA VAL A 26 14.03 2.20 16.47
C VAL A 26 13.05 2.63 17.53
N ALA A 27 12.27 3.68 17.23
CA ALA A 27 11.06 4.03 17.95
C ALA A 27 9.83 3.76 17.08
N LEU A 28 8.83 3.09 17.65
CA LEU A 28 7.52 2.87 17.06
C LEU A 28 6.52 3.85 17.67
N TRP A 29 6.08 4.80 16.87
CA TRP A 29 5.11 5.80 17.31
C TRP A 29 3.68 5.36 17.00
N SER A 30 2.79 5.59 17.96
CA SER A 30 1.35 5.39 17.82
C SER A 30 0.61 6.70 18.06
N HIS A 31 -0.29 7.07 17.16
CA HIS A 31 -1.17 8.23 17.34
C HIS A 31 -2.05 8.12 18.61
N ASP A 32 -2.50 6.91 18.95
CA ASP A 32 -3.29 6.66 20.15
C ASP A 32 -2.38 6.34 21.34
N PRO A 33 -2.35 7.21 22.40
CA PRO A 33 -1.54 6.98 23.60
C PRO A 33 -1.89 5.68 24.33
N LYS A 34 -3.17 5.30 24.36
CA LYS A 34 -3.62 4.05 25.00
C LYS A 34 -3.08 2.84 24.28
N LYS A 35 -3.08 2.89 22.93
CA LYS A 35 -2.49 1.85 22.12
C LYS A 35 -0.97 1.80 22.28
N ALA A 36 -0.29 2.94 22.35
CA ALA A 36 1.14 3.00 22.63
C ALA A 36 1.46 2.32 23.97
N GLU A 37 0.76 2.69 25.04
CA GLU A 37 0.92 2.09 26.37
C GLU A 37 0.63 0.58 26.37
N PHE A 38 -0.42 0.15 25.69
CA PHE A 38 -0.74 -1.28 25.54
C PHE A 38 0.39 -2.05 24.84
N LEU A 39 0.88 -1.56 23.70
CA LEU A 39 1.96 -2.20 22.95
C LEU A 39 3.28 -2.20 23.72
N ASP A 40 3.56 -1.14 24.48
CA ASP A 40 4.76 -1.03 25.30
C ASP A 40 4.75 -2.02 26.46
N LYS A 41 3.60 -2.18 27.15
CA LYS A 41 3.45 -3.11 28.26
C LYS A 41 3.39 -4.56 27.85
N THR A 42 2.62 -4.86 26.81
CA THR A 42 2.36 -6.26 26.40
C THR A 42 3.40 -6.80 25.44
N ARG A 43 4.03 -5.91 24.67
CA ARG A 43 4.88 -6.28 23.53
C ARG A 43 4.15 -7.11 22.48
N GLU A 44 2.83 -7.02 22.40
CA GLU A 44 1.98 -7.75 21.45
C GLU A 44 1.14 -6.79 20.61
N ASN A 45 1.14 -6.99 19.29
CA ASN A 45 0.24 -6.26 18.41
C ASN A 45 -0.90 -7.18 17.98
N PRO A 46 -2.18 -6.86 18.31
CA PRO A 46 -3.32 -7.69 17.91
C PRO A 46 -3.44 -7.95 16.41
N LEU A 47 -2.81 -7.09 15.58
CA LEU A 47 -2.75 -7.24 14.14
C LEU A 47 -1.63 -8.18 13.67
N LEU A 48 -0.73 -8.60 14.56
CA LEU A 48 0.39 -9.53 14.29
C LEU A 48 0.39 -10.66 15.32
N LYS A 49 -0.67 -11.46 15.30
CA LYS A 49 -0.86 -12.54 16.28
C LYS A 49 0.34 -13.51 16.33
N GLY A 50 0.79 -13.79 17.55
CA GLY A 50 1.90 -14.71 17.80
C GLY A 50 3.30 -14.11 17.53
N VAL A 51 3.39 -12.79 17.32
CA VAL A 51 4.67 -12.08 17.16
C VAL A 51 4.87 -11.12 18.32
N ARG A 52 6.03 -11.19 18.98
CA ARG A 52 6.40 -10.31 20.08
C ARG A 52 7.30 -9.17 19.61
N ILE A 53 6.95 -7.94 19.98
CA ILE A 53 7.77 -6.75 19.70
C ILE A 53 9.02 -6.79 20.59
N PRO A 54 10.25 -6.75 20.02
CA PRO A 54 11.48 -6.74 20.81
C PRO A 54 11.55 -5.60 21.81
N GLU A 55 12.07 -5.87 23.01
CA GLU A 55 12.20 -4.88 24.10
C GLU A 55 13.08 -3.67 23.72
N ARG A 56 14.02 -3.85 22.78
CA ARG A 56 14.88 -2.78 22.26
C ARG A 56 14.17 -1.75 21.37
N ILE A 57 12.91 -2.01 20.97
CA ILE A 57 12.09 -1.04 20.24
C ILE A 57 11.34 -0.19 21.27
N ALA A 58 11.63 1.11 21.27
CA ALA A 58 10.86 2.06 22.07
C ALA A 58 9.46 2.24 21.47
N VAL A 59 8.40 2.11 22.28
CA VAL A 59 7.03 2.36 21.83
C VAL A 59 6.52 3.62 22.53
N THR A 60 6.02 4.59 21.76
CA THR A 60 5.62 5.90 22.29
C THR A 60 4.51 6.55 21.51
N SER A 61 3.82 7.51 22.11
CA SER A 61 2.92 8.46 21.43
C SER A 61 3.50 9.89 21.38
N ASP A 62 4.73 10.08 21.88
CA ASP A 62 5.40 11.38 21.87
C ASP A 62 6.20 11.56 20.55
N LEU A 63 5.88 12.62 19.80
CA LEU A 63 6.59 12.98 18.56
C LEU A 63 7.97 13.60 18.80
N ALA A 64 8.34 13.95 20.03
CA ALA A 64 9.67 14.45 20.36
C ALA A 64 10.80 13.47 19.96
N VAL A 65 10.49 12.18 19.80
CA VAL A 65 11.43 11.16 19.30
C VAL A 65 11.96 11.47 17.89
N LEU A 66 11.24 12.29 17.10
CA LEU A 66 11.65 12.71 15.76
C LEU A 66 12.82 13.70 15.74
N GLN A 67 13.08 14.43 16.83
CA GLN A 67 14.14 15.45 16.91
C GLN A 67 15.53 14.88 16.63
N ASN A 68 15.75 13.59 16.89
CA ASN A 68 17.01 12.91 16.66
C ASN A 68 16.95 11.86 15.54
N ALA A 69 15.83 11.81 14.80
CA ALA A 69 15.65 10.84 13.73
C ALA A 69 16.50 11.20 12.48
N GLU A 70 17.25 10.22 12.01
CA GLU A 70 17.94 10.28 10.71
C GLU A 70 17.00 9.82 9.57
N MET A 71 16.01 8.98 9.93
CA MET A 71 14.96 8.50 9.02
C MET A 71 13.62 8.47 9.75
N ALA A 72 12.57 9.01 9.12
CA ALA A 72 11.20 8.94 9.58
C ALA A 72 10.36 8.13 8.57
N VAL A 73 9.76 7.03 9.03
CA VAL A 73 9.07 6.04 8.21
C VAL A 73 7.58 6.13 8.44
N PHE A 74 6.83 6.62 7.48
CA PHE A 74 5.37 6.76 7.53
C PHE A 74 4.68 5.44 7.16
N ALA A 75 3.99 4.85 8.12
CA ALA A 75 3.28 3.58 7.99
C ALA A 75 1.83 3.65 8.48
N SER A 76 1.23 4.83 8.42
CA SER A 76 -0.18 5.07 8.73
C SER A 76 -1.10 4.62 7.60
N PRO A 77 -2.41 4.42 7.84
CA PRO A 77 -3.39 4.30 6.76
C PRO A 77 -3.39 5.54 5.85
N SER A 78 -3.76 5.35 4.57
CA SER A 78 -3.72 6.42 3.57
C SER A 78 -4.53 7.66 3.96
N PHE A 79 -5.72 7.46 4.54
CA PHE A 79 -6.61 8.55 4.97
C PHE A 79 -6.07 9.35 6.17
N ALA A 80 -5.14 8.79 6.94
CA ALA A 80 -4.56 9.43 8.12
C ALA A 80 -3.18 10.06 7.85
N LEU A 81 -2.58 9.79 6.68
CA LEU A 81 -1.21 10.20 6.40
C LEU A 81 -1.01 11.72 6.47
N ARG A 82 -1.95 12.50 5.95
CA ARG A 82 -1.86 13.96 5.98
C ARG A 82 -1.78 14.50 7.41
N SER A 83 -2.67 14.06 8.29
CA SER A 83 -2.65 14.52 9.69
C SER A 83 -1.37 14.06 10.39
N VAL A 84 -0.94 12.83 10.18
CA VAL A 84 0.32 12.32 10.75
C VAL A 84 1.53 13.10 10.25
N ALA A 85 1.59 13.43 8.97
CA ALA A 85 2.68 14.23 8.40
C ALA A 85 2.66 15.67 8.94
N HIS A 86 1.49 16.28 9.04
CA HIS A 86 1.29 17.61 9.61
C HIS A 86 1.75 17.68 11.08
N GLU A 87 1.33 16.72 11.90
CA GLU A 87 1.72 16.63 13.30
C GLU A 87 3.22 16.34 13.48
N ALA A 88 3.80 15.51 12.61
CA ALA A 88 5.22 15.18 12.64
C ALA A 88 6.14 16.33 12.19
N ALA A 89 5.69 17.16 11.24
CA ALA A 89 6.52 18.18 10.59
C ALA A 89 7.25 19.13 11.56
N PRO A 90 6.62 19.68 12.63
CA PRO A 90 7.31 20.56 13.58
C PRO A 90 8.43 19.88 14.39
N HIS A 91 8.42 18.55 14.46
CA HIS A 91 9.38 17.76 15.24
C HIS A 91 10.54 17.23 14.40
N LEU A 92 10.44 17.31 13.06
CA LEU A 92 11.45 16.80 12.14
C LEU A 92 12.67 17.72 12.07
N LYS A 93 13.86 17.12 12.15
CA LYS A 93 15.11 17.82 11.90
C LYS A 93 15.33 17.93 10.38
N LYS A 94 15.77 19.10 9.88
CA LYS A 94 16.16 19.25 8.47
C LYS A 94 17.23 18.23 8.07
N GLY A 95 17.04 17.64 6.89
CA GLY A 95 17.91 16.57 6.38
C GLY A 95 17.50 15.15 6.76
N THR A 96 16.52 14.98 7.66
CA THR A 96 15.90 13.66 7.92
C THR A 96 15.36 13.08 6.61
N LEU A 97 15.65 11.82 6.33
CA LEU A 97 15.07 11.09 5.19
C LEU A 97 13.65 10.65 5.54
N LEU A 98 12.67 11.10 4.76
CA LEU A 98 11.26 10.73 4.93
C LEU A 98 10.94 9.54 4.01
N VAL A 99 10.39 8.47 4.57
CA VAL A 99 10.09 7.24 3.82
C VAL A 99 8.61 6.90 3.95
N SER A 100 7.92 6.78 2.83
CA SER A 100 6.53 6.31 2.82
C SER A 100 6.45 4.80 2.63
N LEU A 101 5.77 4.11 3.54
CA LEU A 101 5.31 2.73 3.39
C LEU A 101 3.81 2.66 3.10
N THR A 102 3.14 3.81 3.15
CA THR A 102 1.69 3.92 2.99
C THR A 102 1.31 3.71 1.52
N LYS A 103 0.34 2.85 1.30
CA LYS A 103 -0.18 2.52 -0.04
C LYS A 103 -1.57 3.10 -0.20
N GLY A 104 -1.72 4.11 -1.06
CA GLY A 104 -3.01 4.76 -1.29
C GLY A 104 -2.89 6.02 -2.13
N ILE A 105 -4.06 6.64 -2.37
CA ILE A 105 -4.22 7.93 -3.06
C ILE A 105 -5.14 8.77 -2.19
N GLU A 106 -4.82 10.03 -2.00
CA GLU A 106 -5.62 10.95 -1.20
C GLU A 106 -7.00 11.15 -1.83
N ARG A 107 -8.01 11.22 -0.99
CA ARG A 107 -9.39 11.48 -1.44
C ARG A 107 -9.55 12.94 -1.86
N GLY A 108 -10.21 13.17 -2.96
CA GLY A 108 -10.52 14.50 -3.47
C GLY A 108 -9.35 15.22 -4.14
N MET A 109 -8.21 15.31 -3.49
CA MET A 109 -7.01 15.93 -4.08
C MET A 109 -6.26 15.00 -5.02
N HIS A 110 -6.42 13.69 -4.87
CA HIS A 110 -5.77 12.62 -5.66
C HIS A 110 -4.23 12.66 -5.60
N LEU A 111 -3.67 13.18 -4.51
CA LEU A 111 -2.24 13.20 -4.30
C LEU A 111 -1.71 11.82 -3.93
N ARG A 112 -0.52 11.52 -4.41
CA ARG A 112 0.26 10.36 -3.96
C ARG A 112 0.76 10.60 -2.53
N MET A 113 1.08 9.55 -1.83
CA MET A 113 1.49 9.63 -0.42
C MET A 113 2.78 10.46 -0.24
N SER A 114 3.74 10.32 -1.17
CA SER A 114 4.96 11.14 -1.16
C SER A 114 4.69 12.64 -1.37
N GLU A 115 3.69 12.99 -2.18
CA GLU A 115 3.28 14.39 -2.39
C GLU A 115 2.64 14.99 -1.15
N ILE A 116 1.82 14.21 -0.42
CA ILE A 116 1.27 14.64 0.87
C ILE A 116 2.39 14.93 1.88
N ILE A 117 3.35 14.01 2.00
CA ILE A 117 4.50 14.19 2.89
C ILE A 117 5.28 15.46 2.51
N ALA A 118 5.53 15.68 1.20
CA ALA A 118 6.22 16.88 0.72
C ALA A 118 5.47 18.16 1.07
N GLN A 119 4.13 18.18 0.90
CA GLN A 119 3.30 19.34 1.23
C GLN A 119 3.30 19.66 2.72
N GLU A 120 3.13 18.66 3.58
CA GLU A 120 3.00 18.88 5.02
C GLU A 120 4.35 19.14 5.71
N CYS A 121 5.41 18.45 5.29
CA CYS A 121 6.73 18.63 5.88
C CYS A 121 7.51 19.81 5.27
N GLY A 122 7.15 20.25 4.07
CA GLY A 122 7.77 21.37 3.37
C GLY A 122 9.16 21.02 2.80
N GLU A 123 9.90 22.06 2.42
CA GLU A 123 11.22 21.93 1.78
C GLU A 123 12.33 21.49 2.73
N GLY A 124 13.42 20.96 2.15
CA GLY A 124 14.63 20.56 2.87
C GLY A 124 14.63 19.10 3.35
N TYR A 125 13.68 18.30 2.87
CA TYR A 125 13.65 16.85 3.12
C TYR A 125 13.80 16.07 1.82
N ARG A 126 14.49 14.93 1.92
CA ARG A 126 14.52 13.93 0.86
C ARG A 126 13.41 12.93 1.13
N ILE A 127 12.74 12.48 0.07
CA ILE A 127 11.60 11.57 0.19
C ILE A 127 11.87 10.33 -0.64
N ALA A 128 11.59 9.18 -0.05
CA ALA A 128 11.59 7.89 -0.72
C ALA A 128 10.30 7.12 -0.39
N VAL A 129 9.98 6.13 -1.20
CA VAL A 129 8.87 5.21 -0.95
C VAL A 129 9.41 3.78 -0.93
N LEU A 130 8.81 2.91 -0.11
CA LEU A 130 9.10 1.47 -0.11
C LEU A 130 7.80 0.73 -0.37
N SER A 131 7.75 -0.05 -1.45
CA SER A 131 6.57 -0.81 -1.85
C SER A 131 6.97 -2.15 -2.47
N GLY A 132 6.05 -3.11 -2.48
CA GLY A 132 6.26 -4.46 -2.99
C GLY A 132 5.48 -5.50 -2.19
N PRO A 133 5.56 -6.79 -2.55
CA PRO A 133 4.89 -7.87 -1.85
C PRO A 133 5.43 -7.99 -0.42
N SER A 134 4.68 -7.49 0.56
CA SER A 134 5.14 -7.34 1.95
C SER A 134 3.99 -7.47 2.94
N HIS A 135 3.39 -8.65 3.01
CA HIS A 135 2.43 -8.93 4.08
C HIS A 135 3.11 -8.84 5.44
N ALA A 136 2.55 -8.04 6.33
CA ALA A 136 3.12 -7.74 7.64
C ALA A 136 3.35 -9.01 8.47
N GLU A 137 2.44 -9.96 8.36
CA GLU A 137 2.48 -11.25 9.06
C GLU A 137 3.67 -12.12 8.63
N GLU A 138 4.04 -12.06 7.35
CA GLU A 138 5.17 -12.79 6.80
C GLU A 138 6.50 -12.11 7.15
N VAL A 139 6.57 -10.78 6.98
CA VAL A 139 7.75 -10.00 7.33
C VAL A 139 8.08 -10.13 8.82
N ALA A 140 7.08 -10.02 9.69
CA ALA A 140 7.27 -10.16 11.13
C ALA A 140 7.74 -11.56 11.56
N ARG A 141 7.47 -12.59 10.75
CA ARG A 141 7.98 -13.96 10.92
C ARG A 141 9.29 -14.22 10.19
N ARG A 142 9.90 -13.19 9.60
CA ARG A 142 11.18 -13.27 8.88
C ARG A 142 11.15 -14.21 7.66
N LEU A 143 9.99 -14.29 6.99
CA LEU A 143 9.88 -15.02 5.72
C LEU A 143 10.51 -14.20 4.58
N PRO A 144 11.15 -14.86 3.59
CA PRO A 144 11.79 -14.18 2.48
C PRO A 144 10.83 -13.24 1.75
N THR A 145 11.21 -11.96 1.67
CA THR A 145 10.38 -10.89 1.12
C THR A 145 11.22 -9.99 0.21
N GLY A 146 10.62 -9.44 -0.85
CA GLY A 146 11.29 -8.50 -1.75
C GLY A 146 10.47 -7.24 -1.97
N CYS A 147 11.12 -6.06 -1.87
CA CYS A 147 10.51 -4.75 -2.08
C CYS A 147 11.35 -3.85 -2.99
N VAL A 148 10.77 -2.72 -3.36
CA VAL A 148 11.41 -1.66 -4.15
C VAL A 148 11.42 -0.38 -3.30
N ALA A 149 12.62 0.22 -3.15
CA ALA A 149 12.81 1.57 -2.63
C ALA A 149 12.92 2.52 -3.82
N ALA A 150 11.98 3.45 -3.95
CA ALA A 150 11.98 4.42 -5.04
C ALA A 150 12.15 5.85 -4.54
N SER A 151 13.00 6.62 -5.22
CA SER A 151 13.21 8.04 -4.97
C SER A 151 13.75 8.72 -6.23
N ALA A 152 13.41 9.99 -6.44
CA ALA A 152 14.07 10.81 -7.47
C ALA A 152 15.56 11.05 -7.17
N ASP A 153 15.97 10.93 -5.90
CA ASP A 153 17.36 10.99 -5.45
C ASP A 153 17.90 9.57 -5.19
N GLN A 154 18.86 9.14 -6.02
CA GLN A 154 19.45 7.81 -5.92
C GLN A 154 20.00 7.51 -4.52
N ALA A 155 20.69 8.48 -3.90
CA ALA A 155 21.27 8.29 -2.57
C ALA A 155 20.21 7.99 -1.50
N SER A 156 19.00 8.56 -1.64
CA SER A 156 17.85 8.29 -0.76
C SER A 156 17.28 6.90 -0.98
N ALA A 157 17.12 6.46 -2.23
CA ALA A 157 16.68 5.09 -2.52
C ALA A 157 17.66 4.05 -1.96
N GLU A 158 18.97 4.27 -2.16
CA GLU A 158 20.03 3.42 -1.61
C GLU A 158 20.10 3.44 -0.08
N ALA A 159 19.82 4.60 0.57
CA ALA A 159 19.78 4.69 2.02
C ALA A 159 18.63 3.84 2.59
N VAL A 160 17.45 3.87 1.96
CA VAL A 160 16.33 2.99 2.31
C VAL A 160 16.68 1.52 2.06
N GLN A 161 17.30 1.22 0.91
CA GLN A 161 17.77 -0.14 0.61
C GLN A 161 18.70 -0.66 1.72
N ARG A 162 19.74 0.09 2.09
CA ARG A 162 20.68 -0.31 3.14
C ARG A 162 20.02 -0.46 4.51
N ALA A 163 19.04 0.40 4.84
CA ALA A 163 18.36 0.34 6.13
C ALA A 163 17.47 -0.90 6.28
N PHE A 164 16.74 -1.26 5.22
CA PHE A 164 15.76 -2.34 5.27
C PHE A 164 16.30 -3.71 4.85
N MET A 165 17.36 -3.76 4.02
CA MET A 165 17.85 -5.02 3.44
C MET A 165 18.59 -5.90 4.47
N ASN A 166 18.28 -7.21 4.46
CA ASN A 166 19.01 -8.24 5.18
C ASN A 166 18.88 -9.61 4.45
N GLU A 167 19.22 -10.70 5.13
CA GLU A 167 19.21 -12.05 4.54
C GLU A 167 17.82 -12.54 4.11
N VAL A 168 16.75 -12.00 4.73
CA VAL A 168 15.36 -12.39 4.46
C VAL A 168 14.53 -11.26 3.85
N PHE A 169 15.04 -10.04 3.78
CA PHE A 169 14.34 -8.91 3.19
C PHE A 169 15.20 -8.26 2.10
N ARG A 170 14.84 -8.49 0.85
CA ARG A 170 15.56 -7.96 -0.31
C ARG A 170 14.94 -6.65 -0.76
N VAL A 171 15.77 -5.63 -0.98
CA VAL A 171 15.33 -4.32 -1.49
C VAL A 171 16.07 -3.99 -2.77
N TYR A 172 15.32 -3.61 -3.81
CA TYR A 172 15.84 -3.08 -5.07
C TYR A 172 15.59 -1.57 -5.12
N THR A 173 16.44 -0.82 -5.80
CA THR A 173 16.26 0.63 -5.96
C THR A 173 15.57 0.95 -7.29
N HIS A 174 14.83 2.05 -7.31
CA HIS A 174 14.14 2.54 -8.49
C HIS A 174 14.05 4.08 -8.46
N ASP A 175 13.94 4.72 -9.64
CA ASP A 175 13.77 6.18 -9.76
C ASP A 175 12.32 6.60 -10.10
N ASP A 176 11.45 5.66 -10.48
CA ASP A 176 10.04 5.92 -10.78
C ASP A 176 9.17 5.84 -9.52
N VAL A 177 9.11 6.92 -8.76
CA VAL A 177 8.25 7.04 -7.58
C VAL A 177 6.77 6.95 -7.96
N VAL A 178 6.38 7.55 -9.08
CA VAL A 178 4.98 7.60 -9.54
C VAL A 178 4.45 6.20 -9.82
N GLY A 179 5.16 5.44 -10.63
CA GLY A 179 4.77 4.06 -10.98
C GLY A 179 4.70 3.15 -9.76
N VAL A 180 5.69 3.25 -8.84
CA VAL A 180 5.73 2.45 -7.60
C VAL A 180 4.56 2.77 -6.67
N GLU A 181 4.21 4.04 -6.48
CA GLU A 181 3.09 4.44 -5.61
C GLU A 181 1.73 4.08 -6.20
N LEU A 182 1.52 4.33 -7.50
CA LEU A 182 0.25 4.00 -8.18
C LEU A 182 0.01 2.50 -8.21
N ALA A 183 1.04 1.71 -8.49
CA ALA A 183 0.96 0.25 -8.41
C ALA A 183 0.53 -0.21 -7.02
N GLY A 184 1.20 0.27 -5.97
CA GLY A 184 0.90 -0.07 -4.58
C GLY A 184 -0.49 0.36 -4.11
N ALA A 185 -1.02 1.47 -4.62
CA ALA A 185 -2.36 1.97 -4.29
C ALA A 185 -3.46 1.19 -5.01
N LEU A 186 -3.35 1.06 -6.34
CA LEU A 186 -4.43 0.55 -7.19
C LEU A 186 -4.53 -0.98 -7.20
N LYS A 187 -3.45 -1.71 -6.84
CA LYS A 187 -3.54 -3.16 -6.63
C LYS A 187 -4.64 -3.56 -5.64
N ASN A 188 -4.95 -2.69 -4.68
CA ASN A 188 -5.96 -2.94 -3.67
C ASN A 188 -7.38 -3.01 -4.28
N VAL A 189 -7.63 -2.24 -5.36
CA VAL A 189 -8.87 -2.31 -6.15
C VAL A 189 -8.95 -3.65 -6.88
N ALA A 190 -7.85 -4.06 -7.51
CA ALA A 190 -7.77 -5.35 -8.20
C ALA A 190 -7.98 -6.53 -7.23
N ALA A 191 -7.42 -6.44 -6.02
CA ALA A 191 -7.62 -7.46 -4.99
C ALA A 191 -9.07 -7.56 -4.51
N LEU A 192 -9.78 -6.42 -4.38
CA LEU A 192 -11.23 -6.43 -4.15
C LEU A 192 -11.96 -7.11 -5.31
N CYS A 193 -11.63 -6.79 -6.56
CA CYS A 193 -12.24 -7.39 -7.74
C CYS A 193 -12.05 -8.92 -7.77
N CYS A 194 -10.82 -9.38 -7.54
CA CYS A 194 -10.52 -10.82 -7.46
C CYS A 194 -11.31 -11.50 -6.33
N GLY A 195 -11.38 -10.86 -5.16
CA GLY A 195 -12.18 -11.37 -4.05
C GLY A 195 -13.68 -11.44 -4.39
N ILE A 196 -14.24 -10.40 -5.01
CA ILE A 196 -15.63 -10.40 -5.49
C ILE A 196 -15.87 -11.56 -6.45
N SER A 197 -14.98 -11.76 -7.41
CA SER A 197 -15.03 -12.86 -8.36
C SER A 197 -15.03 -14.22 -7.66
N ASP A 198 -14.15 -14.42 -6.68
CA ASP A 198 -14.06 -15.65 -5.88
C ASP A 198 -15.34 -15.86 -5.06
N GLY A 199 -15.87 -14.80 -4.44
CA GLY A 199 -17.14 -14.84 -3.71
C GLY A 199 -18.35 -15.20 -4.57
N CYS A 200 -18.32 -14.83 -5.85
CA CYS A 200 -19.31 -15.24 -6.86
C CYS A 200 -19.09 -16.68 -7.39
N GLY A 201 -18.10 -17.41 -6.90
CA GLY A 201 -17.81 -18.79 -7.32
C GLY A 201 -17.06 -18.93 -8.65
N MET A 202 -16.36 -17.87 -9.12
CA MET A 202 -15.55 -17.92 -10.31
C MET A 202 -14.20 -18.62 -10.04
N GLY A 203 -13.63 -19.23 -11.10
CA GLY A 203 -12.42 -20.03 -10.98
C GLY A 203 -11.11 -19.28 -11.20
N ASP A 204 -10.00 -20.03 -11.13
CA ASP A 204 -8.63 -19.50 -11.24
C ASP A 204 -8.35 -18.82 -12.59
N ASN A 205 -8.95 -19.29 -13.68
CA ASN A 205 -8.81 -18.64 -15.00
C ASN A 205 -9.37 -17.21 -14.98
N THR A 206 -10.50 -16.99 -14.31
CA THR A 206 -11.09 -15.65 -14.15
C THR A 206 -10.19 -14.77 -13.28
N ARG A 207 -9.64 -15.33 -12.19
CA ARG A 207 -8.70 -14.58 -11.33
C ARG A 207 -7.43 -14.18 -12.11
N ALA A 208 -6.85 -15.09 -12.89
CA ALA A 208 -5.69 -14.79 -13.73
C ALA A 208 -5.98 -13.69 -14.77
N LEU A 209 -7.15 -13.78 -15.44
CA LEU A 209 -7.63 -12.76 -16.37
C LEU A 209 -7.75 -11.39 -15.67
N LEU A 210 -8.41 -11.32 -14.51
CA LEU A 210 -8.61 -10.09 -13.77
C LEU A 210 -7.27 -9.46 -13.32
N ILE A 211 -6.33 -10.25 -12.81
CA ILE A 211 -5.00 -9.79 -12.40
C ILE A 211 -4.27 -9.15 -13.60
N THR A 212 -4.24 -9.85 -14.75
CA THR A 212 -3.53 -9.39 -15.95
C THR A 212 -4.17 -8.12 -16.52
N ARG A 213 -5.51 -8.07 -16.57
CA ARG A 213 -6.21 -6.89 -17.09
C ARG A 213 -6.15 -5.70 -16.15
N ALA A 214 -6.26 -5.93 -14.82
CA ALA A 214 -6.08 -4.87 -13.83
C ALA A 214 -4.67 -4.25 -13.90
N LEU A 215 -3.62 -5.07 -14.08
CA LEU A 215 -2.27 -4.56 -14.27
C LEU A 215 -2.17 -3.65 -15.50
N SER A 216 -2.83 -4.05 -16.61
CA SER A 216 -2.86 -3.23 -17.83
C SER A 216 -3.60 -1.90 -17.62
N GLU A 217 -4.70 -1.88 -16.84
CA GLU A 217 -5.41 -0.65 -16.49
C GLU A 217 -4.53 0.29 -15.65
N ILE A 218 -3.90 -0.28 -14.60
CA ILE A 218 -3.01 0.48 -13.72
C ILE A 218 -1.83 1.05 -14.51
N SER A 219 -1.25 0.26 -15.44
CA SER A 219 -0.14 0.71 -16.29
C SER A 219 -0.52 1.92 -17.13
N ARG A 220 -1.68 1.88 -17.80
CA ARG A 220 -2.15 3.02 -18.59
C ARG A 220 -2.36 4.28 -17.77
N LEU A 221 -2.97 4.16 -16.60
CA LEU A 221 -3.14 5.31 -15.71
C LEU A 221 -1.79 5.83 -15.20
N ALA A 222 -0.87 4.92 -14.83
CA ALA A 222 0.46 5.30 -14.36
C ALA A 222 1.24 6.08 -15.44
N GLU A 223 1.20 5.64 -16.70
CA GLU A 223 1.83 6.37 -17.83
C GLU A 223 1.23 7.76 -18.00
N CYS A 224 -0.09 7.92 -17.92
CA CYS A 224 -0.75 9.22 -18.01
C CYS A 224 -0.39 10.16 -16.85
N MET A 225 0.00 9.62 -15.71
CA MET A 225 0.43 10.37 -14.51
C MET A 225 1.95 10.55 -14.41
N GLY A 226 2.72 10.15 -15.45
CA GLY A 226 4.17 10.31 -15.52
C GLY A 226 4.98 9.15 -14.93
N GLY A 227 4.36 8.03 -14.63
CA GLY A 227 5.03 6.77 -14.29
C GLY A 227 5.45 5.98 -15.51
N ARG A 228 6.21 4.91 -15.31
CA ARG A 228 6.72 4.05 -16.38
C ARG A 228 6.04 2.69 -16.36
N LYS A 229 5.68 2.20 -17.56
CA LYS A 229 5.03 0.91 -17.73
C LYS A 229 5.88 -0.27 -17.22
N GLU A 230 7.19 -0.20 -17.42
CA GLU A 230 8.16 -1.21 -17.00
C GLU A 230 8.15 -1.42 -15.48
N THR A 231 7.90 -0.36 -14.71
CA THR A 231 7.79 -0.40 -13.24
C THR A 231 6.69 -1.37 -12.79
N LEU A 232 5.60 -1.43 -13.56
CA LEU A 232 4.44 -2.28 -13.25
C LEU A 232 4.72 -3.78 -13.44
N ALA A 233 5.70 -4.15 -14.27
CA ALA A 233 6.15 -5.53 -14.43
C ALA A 233 7.03 -6.03 -13.27
N GLY A 234 7.48 -5.12 -12.39
CA GLY A 234 8.37 -5.41 -11.27
C GLY A 234 7.65 -5.82 -9.98
N LEU A 235 8.43 -5.82 -8.88
CA LEU A 235 7.94 -6.22 -7.55
C LEU A 235 6.83 -5.29 -7.02
N ALA A 236 6.95 -3.97 -7.22
CA ALA A 236 5.95 -3.02 -6.75
C ALA A 236 4.63 -3.10 -7.54
N GLY A 237 4.66 -3.56 -8.79
CA GLY A 237 3.51 -3.79 -9.65
C GLY A 237 3.04 -5.24 -9.59
N MET A 238 3.47 -6.07 -10.55
CA MET A 238 3.08 -7.47 -10.72
C MET A 238 3.25 -8.28 -9.43
N GLY A 239 4.39 -8.15 -8.75
CA GLY A 239 4.68 -8.95 -7.54
C GLY A 239 3.67 -8.67 -6.42
N ASP A 240 3.45 -7.38 -6.11
CA ASP A 240 2.53 -6.98 -5.03
C ASP A 240 1.05 -7.21 -5.43
N LEU A 241 0.74 -7.11 -6.72
CA LEU A 241 -0.60 -7.40 -7.25
C LEU A 241 -0.94 -8.89 -7.07
N ILE A 242 -0.06 -9.79 -7.50
CA ILE A 242 -0.28 -11.25 -7.40
C ILE A 242 -0.52 -11.64 -5.95
N VAL A 243 0.40 -11.30 -5.04
CA VAL A 243 0.29 -11.70 -3.64
C VAL A 243 -0.96 -11.12 -2.98
N THR A 244 -1.38 -9.91 -3.35
CA THR A 244 -2.55 -9.26 -2.76
C THR A 244 -3.87 -9.84 -3.28
N CYS A 245 -3.91 -10.28 -4.54
CA CYS A 245 -5.10 -10.88 -5.16
C CYS A 245 -5.29 -12.37 -4.83
N THR A 246 -4.26 -13.07 -4.34
CA THR A 246 -4.32 -14.51 -4.10
C THR A 246 -4.22 -14.90 -2.63
N SER A 247 -3.77 -14.00 -1.77
CA SER A 247 -3.52 -14.30 -0.36
C SER A 247 -4.74 -13.99 0.52
N MET A 248 -5.04 -14.90 1.45
CA MET A 248 -6.03 -14.68 2.52
C MET A 248 -5.53 -13.71 3.61
N HIS A 249 -4.26 -13.32 3.62
CA HIS A 249 -3.78 -12.19 4.42
C HIS A 249 -4.29 -10.85 3.88
N SER A 250 -4.67 -10.79 2.60
CA SER A 250 -5.20 -9.57 1.99
C SER A 250 -6.60 -9.23 2.51
N ARG A 251 -6.69 -8.12 3.25
CA ARG A 251 -7.96 -7.56 3.73
C ARG A 251 -8.89 -7.20 2.58
N ASN A 252 -8.33 -6.67 1.49
CA ASN A 252 -9.09 -6.30 0.30
C ASN A 252 -9.70 -7.55 -0.37
N HIS A 253 -8.91 -8.61 -0.54
CA HIS A 253 -9.39 -9.86 -1.11
C HIS A 253 -10.49 -10.48 -0.24
N ARG A 254 -10.31 -10.55 1.10
CA ARG A 254 -11.34 -11.06 2.02
C ARG A 254 -12.62 -10.22 1.98
N ALA A 255 -12.51 -8.89 1.99
CA ALA A 255 -13.69 -8.03 1.85
C ALA A 255 -14.41 -8.27 0.52
N GLY A 256 -13.64 -8.43 -0.57
CA GLY A 256 -14.18 -8.78 -1.89
C GLY A 256 -14.96 -10.09 -1.87
N ILE A 257 -14.44 -11.15 -1.24
CA ILE A 257 -15.15 -12.44 -1.11
C ILE A 257 -16.52 -12.25 -0.45
N LEU A 258 -16.58 -11.52 0.67
CA LEU A 258 -17.82 -11.25 1.39
C LEU A 258 -18.83 -10.47 0.54
N ILE A 259 -18.35 -9.48 -0.24
CA ILE A 259 -19.19 -8.71 -1.16
C ILE A 259 -19.72 -9.62 -2.29
N GLY A 260 -18.86 -10.47 -2.87
CA GLY A 260 -19.25 -11.43 -3.90
C GLY A 260 -20.28 -12.46 -3.40
N GLN A 261 -20.29 -12.76 -2.10
CA GLN A 261 -21.28 -13.61 -1.41
C GLN A 261 -22.58 -12.87 -1.10
N GLY A 262 -22.70 -11.58 -1.46
CA GLY A 262 -23.93 -10.79 -1.32
C GLY A 262 -23.97 -9.84 -0.12
N LYS A 263 -22.90 -9.70 0.66
CA LYS A 263 -22.83 -8.68 1.71
C LYS A 263 -22.64 -7.29 1.10
N SER A 264 -23.19 -6.28 1.77
CA SER A 264 -22.88 -4.89 1.44
C SER A 264 -21.39 -4.57 1.71
N ALA A 265 -20.88 -3.53 1.08
CA ALA A 265 -19.50 -3.08 1.31
C ALA A 265 -19.24 -2.76 2.79
N GLN A 266 -20.21 -2.15 3.49
CA GLN A 266 -20.08 -1.83 4.91
C GLN A 266 -20.01 -3.08 5.78
N GLU A 267 -20.93 -4.03 5.61
CA GLU A 267 -20.93 -5.31 6.35
C GLU A 267 -19.61 -6.09 6.14
N ALA A 268 -19.10 -6.10 4.90
CA ALA A 268 -17.83 -6.76 4.58
C ALA A 268 -16.64 -6.09 5.28
N MET A 269 -16.60 -4.75 5.32
CA MET A 269 -15.54 -4.02 6.02
C MET A 269 -15.60 -4.24 7.54
N ASP A 270 -16.79 -4.23 8.12
CA ASP A 270 -17.00 -4.45 9.56
C ASP A 270 -16.54 -5.86 9.97
N GLU A 271 -16.85 -6.88 9.16
CA GLU A 271 -16.43 -8.25 9.41
C GLU A 271 -14.92 -8.48 9.23
N VAL A 272 -14.29 -7.79 8.27
CA VAL A 272 -12.82 -7.81 8.13
C VAL A 272 -12.14 -7.19 9.35
N GLY A 273 -12.80 -6.23 10.02
CA GLY A 273 -12.36 -5.63 11.29
C GLY A 273 -11.09 -4.79 11.17
N ALA A 274 -10.74 -4.37 9.96
CA ALA A 274 -9.56 -3.54 9.69
C ALA A 274 -9.75 -2.71 8.41
N VAL A 275 -8.92 -1.69 8.23
CA VAL A 275 -9.01 -0.80 7.06
C VAL A 275 -8.87 -1.58 5.75
N VAL A 276 -9.86 -1.45 4.89
CA VAL A 276 -9.88 -1.97 3.51
C VAL A 276 -9.54 -0.82 2.56
N GLU A 277 -8.25 -0.65 2.27
CA GLU A 277 -7.75 0.45 1.44
C GLU A 277 -8.34 0.46 0.03
N GLY A 278 -8.66 -0.71 -0.53
CA GLY A 278 -9.29 -0.85 -1.84
C GLY A 278 -10.66 -0.19 -1.95
N TYR A 279 -11.41 -0.11 -0.84
CA TYR A 279 -12.67 0.62 -0.81
C TYR A 279 -12.46 2.10 -1.18
N TYR A 280 -11.49 2.73 -0.56
CA TYR A 280 -11.18 4.14 -0.81
C TYR A 280 -10.47 4.35 -2.16
N ALA A 281 -9.53 3.45 -2.49
CA ALA A 281 -8.79 3.51 -3.73
C ALA A 281 -9.69 3.34 -4.97
N ALA A 282 -10.81 2.59 -4.88
CA ALA A 282 -11.75 2.42 -5.97
C ALA A 282 -12.38 3.75 -6.42
N ARG A 283 -12.74 4.62 -5.47
CA ARG A 283 -13.24 5.95 -5.79
C ARG A 283 -12.17 6.80 -6.47
N SER A 284 -10.98 6.87 -5.87
CA SER A 284 -9.86 7.64 -6.45
C SER A 284 -9.47 7.12 -7.84
N ALA A 285 -9.47 5.79 -8.05
CA ALA A 285 -9.21 5.18 -9.36
C ALA A 285 -10.25 5.60 -10.40
N HIS A 286 -11.55 5.58 -10.03
CA HIS A 286 -12.63 6.00 -10.91
C HIS A 286 -12.53 7.48 -11.29
N GLU A 287 -12.31 8.36 -10.32
CA GLU A 287 -12.17 9.81 -10.53
C GLU A 287 -10.92 10.15 -11.37
N LEU A 288 -9.79 9.47 -11.12
CA LEU A 288 -8.57 9.60 -11.93
C LEU A 288 -8.76 9.09 -13.36
N ALA A 289 -9.44 7.96 -13.54
CA ALA A 289 -9.76 7.42 -14.85
C ALA A 289 -10.55 8.43 -15.70
N GLN A 290 -11.53 9.11 -15.10
CA GLN A 290 -12.28 10.19 -15.74
C GLN A 290 -11.39 11.40 -16.04
N ARG A 291 -10.59 11.86 -15.08
CA ARG A 291 -9.71 13.03 -15.21
C ARG A 291 -8.68 12.87 -16.34
N TYR A 292 -8.10 11.67 -16.47
CA TYR A 292 -7.08 11.38 -17.48
C TYR A 292 -7.63 10.73 -18.75
N ALA A 293 -8.97 10.55 -18.85
CA ALA A 293 -9.64 9.86 -19.95
C ALA A 293 -9.08 8.46 -20.25
N VAL A 294 -8.74 7.71 -19.20
CA VAL A 294 -8.19 6.35 -19.27
C VAL A 294 -9.30 5.33 -19.06
N GLU A 295 -9.41 4.35 -19.97
CA GLU A 295 -10.34 3.23 -19.79
C GLU A 295 -9.85 2.28 -18.68
N MET A 296 -10.62 2.19 -17.60
CA MET A 296 -10.37 1.31 -16.45
C MET A 296 -11.63 0.49 -16.11
N PRO A 297 -12.07 -0.44 -17.00
CA PRO A 297 -13.34 -1.13 -16.84
C PRO A 297 -13.43 -1.98 -15.56
N ILE A 298 -12.35 -2.64 -15.12
CA ILE A 298 -12.32 -3.41 -13.87
C ILE A 298 -12.47 -2.48 -12.67
N SER A 299 -11.70 -1.41 -12.62
CA SER A 299 -11.76 -0.43 -11.54
C SER A 299 -13.12 0.26 -11.48
N THR A 300 -13.73 0.56 -12.64
CA THR A 300 -15.08 1.12 -12.74
C THR A 300 -16.12 0.13 -12.24
N ALA A 301 -16.07 -1.15 -12.62
CA ALA A 301 -16.99 -2.16 -12.12
C ALA A 301 -16.91 -2.31 -10.59
N VAL A 302 -15.72 -2.28 -10.01
CA VAL A 302 -15.55 -2.28 -8.55
C VAL A 302 -16.18 -1.05 -7.91
N TYR A 303 -15.97 0.13 -8.50
CA TYR A 303 -16.61 1.37 -8.03
C TYR A 303 -18.15 1.27 -8.05
N GLU A 304 -18.72 0.77 -9.15
CA GLU A 304 -20.16 0.60 -9.30
C GLU A 304 -20.77 -0.36 -8.26
N VAL A 305 -20.05 -1.44 -7.93
CA VAL A 305 -20.48 -2.36 -6.84
C VAL A 305 -20.42 -1.65 -5.48
N LEU A 306 -19.34 -0.95 -5.18
CA LEU A 306 -19.09 -0.38 -3.86
C LEU A 306 -19.92 0.87 -3.56
N TYR A 307 -20.15 1.71 -4.55
CA TYR A 307 -20.71 3.06 -4.37
C TYR A 307 -22.07 3.27 -5.04
N GLU A 308 -22.40 2.49 -6.07
CA GLU A 308 -23.69 2.57 -6.77
C GLU A 308 -24.63 1.39 -6.44
N GLY A 309 -24.15 0.44 -5.65
CA GLY A 309 -24.94 -0.71 -5.20
C GLY A 309 -25.29 -1.70 -6.32
N LYS A 310 -24.54 -1.70 -7.44
CA LYS A 310 -24.76 -2.65 -8.51
C LYS A 310 -24.38 -4.07 -8.07
N SER A 311 -25.16 -5.05 -8.52
CA SER A 311 -24.83 -6.46 -8.28
C SER A 311 -23.56 -6.89 -9.01
N ALA A 312 -22.68 -7.62 -8.33
CA ALA A 312 -21.39 -8.03 -8.87
C ALA A 312 -21.52 -9.06 -10.01
N ALA A 313 -22.40 -10.05 -9.89
CA ALA A 313 -22.51 -11.15 -10.85
C ALA A 313 -22.86 -10.70 -12.29
N PRO A 314 -23.82 -9.76 -12.51
CA PRO A 314 -24.08 -9.24 -13.85
C PRO A 314 -22.90 -8.46 -14.45
N LEU A 315 -22.10 -7.75 -13.64
CA LEU A 315 -20.97 -6.96 -14.12
C LEU A 315 -19.85 -7.82 -14.69
N ILE A 316 -19.68 -9.06 -14.23
CA ILE A 316 -18.76 -10.03 -14.85
C ILE A 316 -19.17 -10.28 -16.29
N GLY A 317 -20.47 -10.50 -16.57
CA GLY A 317 -21.00 -10.64 -17.93
C GLY A 317 -20.74 -9.41 -18.80
N VAL A 318 -20.92 -8.22 -18.24
CA VAL A 318 -20.64 -6.95 -18.94
C VAL A 318 -19.16 -6.84 -19.31
N LEU A 319 -18.24 -7.18 -18.40
CA LEU A 319 -16.80 -7.18 -18.67
C LEU A 319 -16.43 -8.17 -19.80
N MET A 320 -17.04 -9.36 -19.81
CA MET A 320 -16.79 -10.40 -20.81
C MET A 320 -17.39 -10.10 -22.20
N SER A 321 -18.47 -9.32 -22.27
CA SER A 321 -19.15 -8.95 -23.53
C SER A 321 -18.60 -7.69 -24.20
N ARG A 322 -17.52 -7.11 -23.69
CA ARG A 322 -16.88 -5.92 -24.29
C ARG A 322 -16.37 -6.21 -25.70
N THR A 323 -16.30 -5.16 -26.49
CA THR A 323 -15.77 -5.23 -27.87
C THR A 323 -14.38 -5.87 -27.88
N PRO A 324 -14.13 -6.83 -28.78
CA PRO A 324 -12.82 -7.46 -28.91
C PRO A 324 -11.71 -6.44 -29.16
N LYS A 325 -10.60 -6.57 -28.39
CA LYS A 325 -9.42 -5.69 -28.50
C LYS A 325 -8.16 -6.54 -28.69
N LYS A 326 -7.09 -5.92 -29.18
CA LYS A 326 -5.74 -6.51 -29.11
C LYS A 326 -5.35 -6.65 -27.65
N GLU A 327 -4.53 -7.65 -27.33
CA GLU A 327 -4.03 -7.84 -25.97
C GLU A 327 -3.08 -6.70 -25.53
N SER A 328 -2.25 -6.24 -26.46
CA SER A 328 -1.33 -5.12 -26.26
C SER A 328 -1.65 -3.98 -27.21
N ASP A 329 -1.29 -2.75 -26.82
CA ASP A 329 -1.41 -1.57 -27.67
C ASP A 329 -0.32 -1.52 -28.76
N CYS A 330 0.65 -2.46 -28.73
CA CYS A 330 1.66 -2.60 -29.78
C CYS A 330 1.03 -3.11 -31.09
N SER A 331 1.44 -2.51 -32.20
CA SER A 331 1.06 -3.03 -33.51
C SER A 331 1.66 -4.42 -33.75
N TRP A 332 0.95 -5.27 -34.47
CA TRP A 332 1.57 -6.46 -35.08
C TRP A 332 2.62 -5.95 -36.07
N LEU A 333 3.88 -6.21 -35.83
CA LEU A 333 4.94 -5.98 -36.79
C LEU A 333 4.89 -7.05 -37.86
#